data_53a54477943802d39cacb2b9d13e7146
#
_entry.id   53a54477943802d39cacb2b9d13e7146
#
_cell.length_a   1.000
_cell.length_b   1.000
_cell.length_c   1.000
_cell.angle_alpha   90.00
_cell.angle_beta   90.00
_cell.angle_gamma   90.00
#
_symmetry.space_group_name_H-M   'P 1'
#
loop_
_entity.id
_entity.type
_entity.pdbx_description
1 polymer ?
#
loop_
_entity_poly.entity_id
_entity_poly.type
_entity_poly.pdbx_seq_one_letter_code
_entity_poly.pdbx_strand_id
1 'polypeptide(L)'
;MLDMSILNEGGHLSSTWYCKPSATGLIMNYHALAPKKYKRAVVSGFVHRIYRSCSNWKNVHESLERANGILKRNQYPPRFYEPIINDTLTRIIAPEEITKKDEEEPTKPYLIFLQYKGKCSESYAKDLRRLCTESVVTSVPCKVIFTLKKLKTVLPSLKEPVEKPLRSKLVYRITCSRCNVCYVGKTRRHLQVRFKEHLAKKGPVKAHLQQCPGGITEESVDILGATSRGEMHLLTLEALWIRELKPYLNTQDTMQSRDLKLTIKL
;
A
#
# COMPACT_ATOMS: atom_id res chain seq x y z
N MET A 1 13.21 13.54 11.75
CA MET A 1 12.96 14.13 10.44
C MET A 1 14.31 14.53 9.86
N LEU A 2 14.76 13.90 8.75
CA LEU A 2 16.17 13.94 8.31
C LEU A 2 16.36 14.59 6.92
N ASP A 3 15.48 15.54 6.58
CA ASP A 3 15.51 16.21 5.27
C ASP A 3 16.11 17.63 5.35
N MET A 4 16.71 17.99 6.48
CA MET A 4 17.24 19.32 6.75
C MET A 4 18.64 19.22 7.34
N SER A 5 19.55 20.07 6.88
CA SER A 5 20.85 20.33 7.48
C SER A 5 20.81 21.70 8.14
N ILE A 6 21.31 21.81 9.36
CA ILE A 6 21.38 23.08 10.12
C ILE A 6 22.85 23.49 10.22
N LEU A 7 23.12 24.72 9.87
CA LEU A 7 24.46 25.34 9.93
C LEU A 7 24.42 26.52 10.91
N ASN A 8 25.46 26.66 11.70
CA ASN A 8 25.66 27.84 12.56
C ASN A 8 26.72 28.72 11.90
N GLU A 9 26.31 29.89 11.43
CA GLU A 9 27.17 30.88 10.78
C GLU A 9 27.26 32.09 11.68
N GLY A 10 28.32 32.18 12.50
CA GLY A 10 28.56 33.33 13.36
C GLY A 10 27.48 33.62 14.41
N GLY A 11 26.82 32.58 14.95
CA GLY A 11 25.72 32.71 15.92
C GLY A 11 24.33 32.75 15.30
N HIS A 12 24.22 32.79 13.97
CA HIS A 12 22.95 32.67 13.24
C HIS A 12 22.76 31.26 12.74
N LEU A 13 21.60 30.64 13.04
CA LEU A 13 21.25 29.35 12.55
C LEU A 13 20.63 29.46 11.15
N SER A 14 21.21 28.78 10.16
CA SER A 14 20.65 28.63 8.84
C SER A 14 20.31 27.17 8.56
N SER A 15 19.30 26.92 7.74
CA SER A 15 18.93 25.58 7.34
C SER A 15 18.85 25.44 5.83
N THR A 16 19.19 24.25 5.33
CA THR A 16 19.15 23.91 3.90
C THR A 16 18.63 22.49 3.70
N TRP A 17 18.13 22.21 2.51
CA TRP A 17 17.68 20.87 2.16
C TRP A 17 18.83 19.87 2.16
N TYR A 18 18.71 18.83 2.98
CA TYR A 18 19.70 17.78 3.13
C TYR A 18 19.46 16.62 2.15
N CYS A 19 20.50 16.24 1.44
CA CYS A 19 20.57 15.01 0.66
C CYS A 19 21.66 14.11 1.23
N LYS A 20 21.32 12.88 1.58
CA LYS A 20 22.32 11.91 2.05
C LYS A 20 23.42 11.72 0.99
N PRO A 21 24.70 11.62 1.37
CA PRO A 21 25.78 11.35 0.43
C PRO A 21 25.58 10.06 -0.40
N SER A 22 24.93 9.06 0.21
CA SER A 22 24.58 7.79 -0.47
C SER A 22 23.33 7.88 -1.35
N ALA A 23 22.67 9.04 -1.45
CA ALA A 23 21.48 9.19 -2.28
C ALA A 23 21.87 9.18 -3.76
N THR A 24 21.38 8.21 -4.50
CA THR A 24 21.67 8.05 -5.95
C THR A 24 21.04 9.15 -6.81
N GLY A 25 20.06 9.89 -6.29
CA GLY A 25 19.26 10.84 -7.05
C GLY A 25 18.34 10.17 -8.07
N LEU A 26 18.11 8.86 -7.96
CA LEU A 26 17.18 8.15 -8.83
C LEU A 26 15.74 8.43 -8.37
N ILE A 27 14.93 8.96 -9.27
CA ILE A 27 13.51 9.23 -9.12
C ILE A 27 12.75 8.60 -10.28
N MET A 28 11.43 8.80 -10.34
CA MET A 28 10.66 8.39 -11.51
C MET A 28 11.23 9.04 -12.76
N ASN A 29 11.67 8.23 -13.74
CA ASN A 29 12.18 8.75 -15.01
C ASN A 29 11.06 9.43 -15.80
N TYR A 30 11.40 10.50 -16.55
CA TYR A 30 10.42 11.24 -17.36
C TYR A 30 9.76 10.36 -18.42
N HIS A 31 10.46 9.40 -19.01
CA HIS A 31 9.93 8.48 -20.02
C HIS A 31 9.22 7.27 -19.43
N ALA A 32 9.16 7.15 -18.09
CA ALA A 32 8.40 6.07 -17.45
C ALA A 32 6.93 6.10 -17.89
N LEU A 33 6.34 4.93 -18.08
CA LEU A 33 4.91 4.78 -18.37
C LEU A 33 4.09 5.13 -17.12
N ALA A 34 3.87 6.43 -16.93
CA ALA A 34 3.15 6.98 -15.78
C ALA A 34 2.33 8.22 -16.21
N PRO A 35 1.20 8.49 -15.52
CA PRO A 35 0.40 9.68 -15.78
C PRO A 35 1.22 10.97 -15.66
N LYS A 36 0.97 11.94 -16.53
CA LYS A 36 1.66 13.24 -16.50
C LYS A 36 1.53 13.94 -15.13
N LYS A 37 0.37 13.80 -14.48
CA LYS A 37 0.14 14.34 -13.13
C LYS A 37 1.12 13.81 -12.07
N TYR A 38 1.57 12.53 -12.19
CA TYR A 38 2.54 11.96 -11.25
C TYR A 38 3.94 12.53 -11.48
N LYS A 39 4.31 12.77 -12.74
CA LYS A 39 5.57 13.44 -13.10
C LYS A 39 5.58 14.89 -12.59
N ARG A 40 4.45 15.61 -12.70
CA ARG A 40 4.29 16.96 -12.10
C ARG A 40 4.45 16.92 -10.59
N ALA A 41 3.83 15.92 -9.92
CA ALA A 41 3.90 15.77 -8.47
C ALA A 41 5.34 15.50 -7.97
N VAL A 42 6.19 14.85 -8.76
CA VAL A 42 7.63 14.70 -8.44
C VAL A 42 8.30 16.07 -8.36
N VAL A 43 8.08 16.93 -9.35
CA VAL A 43 8.68 18.27 -9.41
C VAL A 43 8.16 19.16 -8.28
N SER A 44 6.84 19.28 -8.13
CA SER A 44 6.24 20.10 -7.07
C SER A 44 6.61 19.59 -5.68
N GLY A 45 6.78 18.27 -5.52
CA GLY A 45 7.26 17.66 -4.27
C GLY A 45 8.67 18.10 -3.88
N PHE A 46 9.58 18.29 -4.84
CA PHE A 46 10.90 18.90 -4.58
C PHE A 46 10.75 20.33 -4.10
N VAL A 47 9.96 21.15 -4.78
CA VAL A 47 9.76 22.57 -4.42
C VAL A 47 9.23 22.71 -3.00
N HIS A 48 8.16 21.98 -2.66
CA HIS A 48 7.59 22.01 -1.31
C HIS A 48 8.58 21.56 -0.23
N ARG A 49 9.36 20.52 -0.51
CA ARG A 49 10.36 20.01 0.42
C ARG A 49 11.47 21.02 0.62
N ILE A 50 12.03 21.59 -0.44
CA ILE A 50 13.10 22.59 -0.41
C ILE A 50 12.63 23.82 0.35
N TYR A 51 11.47 24.37 0.00
CA TYR A 51 10.93 25.56 0.64
C TYR A 51 10.77 25.37 2.16
N ARG A 52 10.27 24.21 2.59
CA ARG A 52 10.10 23.89 4.02
C ARG A 52 11.41 23.63 4.77
N SER A 53 12.46 23.25 4.06
CA SER A 53 13.75 22.88 4.67
C SER A 53 14.75 24.01 4.68
N CYS A 54 14.54 25.09 3.95
CA CYS A 54 15.48 26.20 3.82
C CYS A 54 15.00 27.42 4.61
N SER A 55 15.91 28.05 5.35
CA SER A 55 15.63 29.23 6.17
C SER A 55 15.70 30.56 5.40
N ASN A 56 16.35 30.59 4.25
CA ASN A 56 16.53 31.79 3.44
C ASN A 56 16.49 31.49 1.93
N TRP A 57 16.28 32.52 1.13
CA TRP A 57 16.15 32.41 -0.33
C TRP A 57 17.41 31.94 -1.03
N LYS A 58 18.60 32.26 -0.51
CA LYS A 58 19.87 31.77 -1.03
C LYS A 58 19.90 30.25 -0.96
N ASN A 59 19.59 29.68 0.20
CA ASN A 59 19.53 28.23 0.42
C ASN A 59 18.42 27.56 -0.44
N VAL A 60 17.29 28.23 -0.65
CA VAL A 60 16.24 27.75 -1.56
C VAL A 60 16.79 27.67 -2.97
N HIS A 61 17.45 28.73 -3.46
CA HIS A 61 17.99 28.77 -4.82
C HIS A 61 19.03 27.68 -5.05
N GLU A 62 20.01 27.55 -4.19
CA GLU A 62 21.05 26.51 -4.25
C GLU A 62 20.46 25.10 -4.20
N SER A 63 19.43 24.90 -3.39
CA SER A 63 18.74 23.61 -3.29
C SER A 63 17.91 23.29 -4.52
N LEU A 64 17.30 24.29 -5.17
CA LEU A 64 16.59 24.13 -6.45
C LEU A 64 17.56 23.79 -7.58
N GLU A 65 18.75 24.39 -7.61
CA GLU A 65 19.76 24.01 -8.61
C GLU A 65 20.20 22.55 -8.46
N ARG A 66 20.37 22.08 -7.23
CA ARG A 66 20.63 20.64 -6.96
C ARG A 66 19.48 19.76 -7.44
N ALA A 67 18.22 20.17 -7.19
CA ALA A 67 17.03 19.45 -7.64
C ALA A 67 16.94 19.45 -9.18
N ASN A 68 17.27 20.56 -9.86
CA ASN A 68 17.35 20.65 -11.31
C ASN A 68 18.37 19.65 -11.88
N GLY A 69 19.53 19.50 -11.23
CA GLY A 69 20.50 18.48 -11.58
C GLY A 69 19.95 17.04 -11.47
N ILE A 70 19.15 16.76 -10.43
CA ILE A 70 18.48 15.46 -10.26
C ILE A 70 17.43 15.25 -11.37
N LEU A 71 16.61 16.25 -11.65
CA LEU A 71 15.60 16.19 -12.71
C LEU A 71 16.20 15.95 -14.08
N LYS A 72 17.28 16.68 -14.43
CA LYS A 72 18.01 16.50 -15.71
C LYS A 72 18.56 15.07 -15.83
N ARG A 73 19.22 14.52 -14.81
CA ARG A 73 19.71 13.12 -14.81
C ARG A 73 18.59 12.10 -15.01
N ASN A 74 17.36 12.39 -14.56
CA ASN A 74 16.19 11.52 -14.75
C ASN A 74 15.37 11.89 -16.01
N GLN A 75 16.00 12.57 -16.98
CA GLN A 75 15.46 12.89 -18.31
C GLN A 75 14.26 13.84 -18.31
N TYR A 76 14.06 14.65 -17.24
CA TYR A 76 13.05 15.69 -17.26
C TYR A 76 13.52 16.88 -18.09
N PRO A 77 12.79 17.28 -19.17
CA PRO A 77 13.20 18.43 -19.97
C PRO A 77 12.91 19.74 -19.23
N PRO A 78 13.77 20.77 -19.35
CA PRO A 78 13.60 22.09 -18.71
C PRO A 78 12.19 22.69 -18.95
N ARG A 79 11.75 22.67 -20.21
CA ARG A 79 10.41 23.13 -20.61
C ARG A 79 9.23 22.45 -19.87
N PHE A 80 9.49 21.29 -19.22
CA PHE A 80 8.47 20.60 -18.41
C PHE A 80 8.51 21.02 -16.95
N TYR A 81 9.71 21.07 -16.32
CA TYR A 81 9.82 21.26 -14.89
C TYR A 81 9.91 22.73 -14.46
N GLU A 82 10.52 23.62 -15.25
CA GLU A 82 10.65 25.06 -14.92
C GLU A 82 9.31 25.75 -14.70
N PRO A 83 8.30 25.61 -15.59
CA PRO A 83 6.99 26.20 -15.34
C PRO A 83 6.32 25.64 -14.07
N ILE A 84 6.55 24.36 -13.74
CA ILE A 84 5.97 23.75 -12.55
C ILE A 84 6.64 24.29 -11.29
N ILE A 85 7.96 24.50 -11.31
CA ILE A 85 8.69 25.11 -10.19
C ILE A 85 8.15 26.51 -9.93
N ASN A 86 8.08 27.35 -10.97
CA ASN A 86 7.59 28.72 -10.87
C ASN A 86 6.14 28.77 -10.36
N ASP A 87 5.23 28.00 -10.96
CA ASP A 87 3.82 27.89 -10.55
C ASP A 87 3.70 27.44 -9.08
N THR A 88 4.50 26.46 -8.68
CA THR A 88 4.48 25.95 -7.30
C THR A 88 5.03 27.00 -6.31
N LEU A 89 6.12 27.68 -6.63
CA LEU A 89 6.67 28.76 -5.79
C LEU A 89 5.69 29.93 -5.68
N THR A 90 5.09 30.36 -6.76
CA THR A 90 4.08 31.44 -6.75
C THR A 90 2.93 31.11 -5.79
N ARG A 91 2.40 29.89 -5.87
CA ARG A 91 1.32 29.45 -4.96
C ARG A 91 1.74 29.35 -3.49
N ILE A 92 3.02 29.08 -3.23
CA ILE A 92 3.54 29.03 -1.85
C ILE A 92 3.73 30.43 -1.28
N ILE A 93 4.22 31.37 -2.10
CA ILE A 93 4.55 32.74 -1.68
C ILE A 93 3.31 33.62 -1.58
N ALA A 94 2.42 33.51 -2.58
CA ALA A 94 1.16 34.22 -2.64
C ALA A 94 0.01 33.18 -2.71
N PRO A 95 -0.35 32.57 -1.59
CA PRO A 95 -1.52 31.71 -1.55
C PRO A 95 -2.74 32.56 -1.89
N GLU A 96 -3.45 32.24 -2.99
CA GLU A 96 -4.75 32.81 -3.25
C GLU A 96 -5.62 32.58 -2.01
N GLU A 97 -6.29 33.63 -1.53
CA GLU A 97 -7.28 33.49 -0.46
C GLU A 97 -8.36 32.53 -0.95
N ILE A 98 -8.21 31.26 -0.56
CA ILE A 98 -9.26 30.28 -0.77
C ILE A 98 -10.39 30.74 0.14
N THR A 99 -11.37 31.43 -0.42
CA THR A 99 -12.65 31.63 0.22
C THR A 99 -13.12 30.25 0.68
N LYS A 100 -13.14 30.04 1.99
CA LYS A 100 -13.68 28.82 2.60
C LYS A 100 -15.12 28.73 2.13
N LYS A 101 -15.39 27.92 1.10
CA LYS A 101 -16.72 27.40 0.86
C LYS A 101 -17.04 26.58 2.09
N ASP A 102 -18.18 26.84 2.69
CA ASP A 102 -18.69 26.12 3.85
C ASP A 102 -18.41 24.63 3.67
N GLU A 103 -17.53 24.09 4.53
CA GLU A 103 -17.09 22.71 4.47
C GLU A 103 -18.25 21.85 5.02
N GLU A 104 -19.14 21.43 4.13
CA GLU A 104 -19.86 20.17 4.34
C GLU A 104 -18.78 19.08 4.57
N GLU A 105 -18.90 18.31 5.63
CA GLU A 105 -17.92 17.24 5.96
C GLU A 105 -17.62 16.41 4.71
N PRO A 106 -16.36 16.36 4.25
CA PRO A 106 -16.03 15.72 2.98
C PRO A 106 -16.33 14.23 3.08
N THR A 107 -17.39 13.79 2.43
CA THR A 107 -17.68 12.36 2.28
C THR A 107 -16.47 11.67 1.69
N LYS A 108 -15.93 10.66 2.39
CA LYS A 108 -14.73 9.96 1.96
C LYS A 108 -14.95 9.35 0.58
N PRO A 109 -14.17 9.74 -0.44
CA PRO A 109 -14.38 9.25 -1.80
C PRO A 109 -14.10 7.75 -1.91
N TYR A 110 -14.87 7.03 -2.74
CA TYR A 110 -14.52 5.69 -3.15
C TYR A 110 -13.22 5.70 -3.98
N LEU A 111 -12.25 4.86 -3.57
CA LEU A 111 -10.96 4.75 -4.25
C LEU A 111 -10.99 3.58 -5.23
N ILE A 112 -10.90 3.87 -6.53
CA ILE A 112 -10.77 2.85 -7.58
C ILE A 112 -9.31 2.78 -8.01
N PHE A 113 -8.70 1.61 -7.87
CA PHE A 113 -7.32 1.37 -8.28
C PHE A 113 -7.30 0.80 -9.70
N LEU A 114 -6.71 1.53 -10.64
CA LEU A 114 -6.62 1.16 -12.04
C LEU A 114 -5.16 1.04 -12.48
N GLN A 115 -4.78 -0.05 -13.13
CA GLN A 115 -3.44 -0.19 -13.69
C GLN A 115 -3.27 0.77 -14.87
N TYR A 116 -2.22 1.60 -14.83
CA TYR A 116 -1.93 2.55 -15.90
C TYR A 116 -1.30 1.84 -17.11
N LYS A 117 -1.93 1.96 -18.27
CA LYS A 117 -1.49 1.40 -19.56
C LYS A 117 -1.39 2.48 -20.66
N GLY A 118 -1.25 3.76 -20.25
CA GLY A 118 -1.18 4.88 -21.19
C GLY A 118 -2.48 5.69 -21.25
N LYS A 119 -2.65 6.46 -22.32
CA LYS A 119 -3.77 7.40 -22.50
C LYS A 119 -5.15 6.71 -22.41
N CYS A 120 -5.28 5.47 -22.86
CA CYS A 120 -6.53 4.72 -22.74
C CYS A 120 -7.00 4.57 -21.28
N SER A 121 -6.05 4.41 -20.33
CA SER A 121 -6.39 4.37 -18.91
C SER A 121 -6.91 5.72 -18.39
N GLU A 122 -6.43 6.82 -18.92
CA GLU A 122 -6.91 8.16 -18.54
C GLU A 122 -8.33 8.42 -19.08
N SER A 123 -8.62 8.00 -20.31
CA SER A 123 -9.97 8.06 -20.88
C SER A 123 -10.93 7.20 -20.06
N TYR A 124 -10.58 5.95 -19.83
CA TYR A 124 -11.39 5.05 -19.03
C TYR A 124 -11.65 5.55 -17.60
N ALA A 125 -10.64 6.16 -16.97
CA ALA A 125 -10.82 6.78 -15.65
C ALA A 125 -11.74 8.00 -15.67
N LYS A 126 -11.81 8.73 -16.79
CA LYS A 126 -12.74 9.83 -16.99
C LYS A 126 -14.18 9.30 -17.10
N ASP A 127 -14.39 8.24 -17.88
CA ASP A 127 -15.69 7.61 -18.04
C ASP A 127 -16.19 6.99 -16.74
N LEU A 128 -15.32 6.31 -16.00
CA LEU A 128 -15.66 5.78 -14.66
C LEU A 128 -16.12 6.89 -13.70
N ARG A 129 -15.42 8.04 -13.67
CA ARG A 129 -15.82 9.15 -12.80
C ARG A 129 -17.18 9.69 -13.22
N ARG A 130 -17.43 9.86 -14.53
CA ARG A 130 -18.71 10.30 -15.05
C ARG A 130 -19.84 9.37 -14.62
N LEU A 131 -19.67 8.06 -14.81
CA LEU A 131 -20.66 7.06 -14.41
C LEU A 131 -20.93 7.08 -12.90
N CYS A 132 -19.90 7.26 -12.06
CA CYS A 132 -20.09 7.38 -10.61
C CYS A 132 -20.85 8.66 -10.22
N THR A 133 -20.70 9.73 -10.98
CA THR A 133 -21.40 11.00 -10.71
C THR A 133 -22.85 10.99 -11.22
N GLU A 134 -23.10 10.31 -12.35
CA GLU A 134 -24.43 10.19 -12.97
C GLU A 134 -25.31 9.11 -12.31
N SER A 135 -24.71 8.19 -11.51
CA SER A 135 -25.48 7.14 -10.85
C SER A 135 -26.29 7.71 -9.69
N VAL A 136 -27.60 7.66 -9.82
CA VAL A 136 -28.61 8.12 -8.83
C VAL A 136 -28.51 7.40 -7.47
N VAL A 137 -27.78 6.30 -7.40
CA VAL A 137 -27.75 5.39 -6.22
C VAL A 137 -26.64 5.75 -5.22
N THR A 138 -25.60 6.47 -5.63
CA THR A 138 -24.47 6.80 -4.75
C THR A 138 -24.01 8.24 -4.99
N SER A 139 -24.38 9.15 -4.09
CA SER A 139 -23.85 10.53 -4.06
C SER A 139 -22.39 10.62 -3.61
N VAL A 140 -21.69 9.48 -3.50
CA VAL A 140 -20.31 9.44 -2.98
C VAL A 140 -19.30 9.67 -4.10
N PRO A 141 -18.43 10.69 -3.98
CA PRO A 141 -17.45 11.00 -5.00
C PRO A 141 -16.46 9.83 -5.22
N CYS A 142 -16.14 9.58 -6.50
CA CYS A 142 -15.21 8.53 -6.90
C CYS A 142 -13.83 9.13 -7.24
N LYS A 143 -12.75 8.54 -6.70
CA LYS A 143 -11.37 8.91 -7.00
C LYS A 143 -10.62 7.76 -7.64
N VAL A 144 -10.24 7.89 -8.91
CA VAL A 144 -9.42 6.90 -9.60
C VAL A 144 -7.94 7.13 -9.31
N ILE A 145 -7.29 6.10 -8.78
CA ILE A 145 -5.85 6.07 -8.48
C ILE A 145 -5.17 5.11 -9.46
N PHE A 146 -4.21 5.62 -10.23
CA PHE A 146 -3.44 4.78 -11.12
C PHE A 146 -2.33 4.04 -10.38
N THR A 147 -2.28 2.73 -10.57
CA THR A 147 -1.18 1.90 -10.10
C THR A 147 -0.19 1.66 -11.23
N LEU A 148 1.10 1.66 -10.89
CA LEU A 148 2.20 1.41 -11.83
C LEU A 148 2.81 0.04 -11.55
N LYS A 149 3.29 -0.65 -12.60
CA LYS A 149 4.12 -1.83 -12.42
C LYS A 149 5.43 -1.42 -11.73
N LYS A 150 5.74 -2.04 -10.62
CA LYS A 150 7.00 -1.83 -9.91
C LYS A 150 8.01 -2.85 -10.40
N LEU A 151 9.29 -2.49 -10.48
CA LEU A 151 10.37 -3.43 -10.80
C LEU A 151 10.35 -4.68 -9.91
N LYS A 152 10.00 -4.50 -8.63
CA LYS A 152 9.83 -5.61 -7.67
C LYS A 152 8.81 -6.68 -8.13
N THR A 153 7.85 -6.34 -9.01
CA THR A 153 6.88 -7.32 -9.53
C THR A 153 7.38 -8.07 -10.76
N VAL A 154 8.47 -7.59 -11.35
CA VAL A 154 9.07 -8.15 -12.58
C VAL A 154 10.35 -8.92 -12.26
N LEU A 155 11.14 -8.40 -11.31
CA LEU A 155 12.39 -9.05 -10.89
C LEU A 155 12.12 -10.10 -9.82
N PRO A 156 12.74 -11.27 -9.91
CA PRO A 156 12.67 -12.28 -8.86
C PRO A 156 13.23 -11.71 -7.54
N SER A 157 12.68 -12.17 -6.43
CA SER A 157 13.23 -11.81 -5.13
C SER A 157 14.62 -12.45 -4.99
N LEU A 158 15.61 -11.62 -4.69
CA LEU A 158 16.98 -12.08 -4.35
C LEU A 158 17.07 -12.59 -2.89
N LYS A 159 16.01 -12.43 -2.12
CA LYS A 159 15.96 -12.95 -0.74
C LYS A 159 15.51 -14.39 -0.75
N GLU A 160 16.16 -15.18 0.04
CA GLU A 160 15.74 -16.55 0.31
C GLU A 160 14.29 -16.58 0.81
N PRO A 161 13.48 -17.56 0.37
CA PRO A 161 12.12 -17.70 0.83
C PRO A 161 12.12 -18.03 2.34
N VAL A 162 11.26 -17.33 3.08
CA VAL A 162 11.07 -17.64 4.51
C VAL A 162 10.55 -19.08 4.64
N GLU A 163 11.18 -19.87 5.50
CA GLU A 163 10.76 -21.24 5.78
C GLU A 163 9.30 -21.31 6.22
N LYS A 164 8.61 -22.39 5.87
CA LYS A 164 7.17 -22.58 6.14
C LYS A 164 6.79 -22.34 7.62
N PRO A 165 7.52 -22.85 8.63
CA PRO A 165 7.19 -22.63 10.05
C PRO A 165 7.26 -21.16 10.49
N LEU A 166 8.16 -20.38 9.88
CA LEU A 166 8.42 -18.97 10.23
C LEU A 166 7.53 -17.98 9.47
N ARG A 167 6.72 -18.46 8.52
CA ARG A 167 5.78 -17.58 7.79
C ARG A 167 4.67 -17.10 8.71
N SER A 168 4.22 -15.87 8.49
CA SER A 168 3.19 -15.19 9.28
C SER A 168 2.14 -14.54 8.39
N LYS A 169 1.04 -14.04 8.98
CA LYS A 169 -0.08 -13.37 8.27
C LYS A 169 -0.66 -14.24 7.15
N LEU A 170 -1.02 -15.46 7.49
CA LEU A 170 -1.47 -16.47 6.54
C LEU A 170 -2.72 -17.21 7.03
N VAL A 171 -3.40 -17.84 6.06
CA VAL A 171 -4.46 -18.80 6.26
C VAL A 171 -3.87 -20.19 5.96
N TYR A 172 -4.14 -21.14 6.82
CA TYR A 172 -3.61 -22.49 6.74
C TYR A 172 -4.70 -23.55 6.91
N ARG A 173 -4.43 -24.73 6.40
CA ARG A 173 -5.23 -25.92 6.58
C ARG A 173 -4.40 -26.94 7.37
N ILE A 174 -5.00 -27.56 8.38
CA ILE A 174 -4.45 -28.72 9.07
C ILE A 174 -5.28 -29.91 8.61
N THR A 175 -4.66 -30.95 8.06
CA THR A 175 -5.34 -32.15 7.60
C THR A 175 -4.87 -33.36 8.37
N CYS A 176 -5.77 -34.13 8.96
CA CYS A 176 -5.42 -35.37 9.62
C CYS A 176 -5.01 -36.44 8.59
N SER A 177 -3.81 -37.00 8.72
CA SER A 177 -3.30 -38.03 7.79
C SER A 177 -4.03 -39.37 7.86
N ARG A 178 -4.77 -39.62 8.97
CA ARG A 178 -5.47 -40.89 9.18
C ARG A 178 -6.91 -40.88 8.65
N CYS A 179 -7.64 -39.79 8.86
CA CYS A 179 -9.07 -39.71 8.53
C CYS A 179 -9.41 -38.61 7.53
N ASN A 180 -8.41 -37.86 7.01
CA ASN A 180 -8.55 -36.74 6.07
C ASN A 180 -9.45 -35.58 6.53
N VAL A 181 -9.85 -35.57 7.79
CA VAL A 181 -10.60 -34.45 8.36
C VAL A 181 -9.69 -33.24 8.45
N CYS A 182 -10.22 -32.06 8.11
CA CYS A 182 -9.44 -30.86 8.06
C CYS A 182 -10.00 -29.72 8.91
N TYR A 183 -9.10 -28.83 9.29
CA TYR A 183 -9.36 -27.57 9.97
C TYR A 183 -8.73 -26.44 9.18
N VAL A 184 -9.43 -25.32 8.99
CA VAL A 184 -8.93 -24.08 8.39
C VAL A 184 -8.83 -23.01 9.46
N GLY A 185 -7.71 -22.31 9.53
CA GLY A 185 -7.52 -21.20 10.45
C GLY A 185 -6.58 -20.14 9.92
N LYS A 186 -6.55 -19.01 10.61
CA LYS A 186 -5.63 -17.90 10.30
C LYS A 186 -4.63 -17.67 11.43
N THR A 187 -3.50 -17.04 11.07
CA THR A 187 -2.52 -16.55 12.06
C THR A 187 -1.88 -15.26 11.59
N ARG A 188 -1.65 -14.33 12.53
CA ARG A 188 -0.79 -13.16 12.34
C ARG A 188 0.65 -13.42 12.78
N ARG A 189 0.84 -14.42 13.65
CA ARG A 189 2.13 -14.84 14.20
C ARG A 189 2.75 -15.92 13.30
N HIS A 190 3.95 -16.37 13.64
CA HIS A 190 4.59 -17.49 12.95
C HIS A 190 3.71 -18.73 13.00
N LEU A 191 3.67 -19.48 11.90
CA LEU A 191 2.85 -20.67 11.76
C LEU A 191 3.16 -21.70 12.84
N GLN A 192 4.43 -21.92 13.15
CA GLN A 192 4.89 -22.85 14.19
C GLN A 192 4.32 -22.51 15.57
N VAL A 193 4.28 -21.21 15.92
CA VAL A 193 3.71 -20.78 17.22
C VAL A 193 2.22 -21.12 17.27
N ARG A 194 1.51 -20.83 16.19
CA ARG A 194 0.08 -21.11 16.09
C ARG A 194 -0.20 -22.62 16.11
N PHE A 195 0.59 -23.41 15.44
CA PHE A 195 0.46 -24.87 15.45
C PHE A 195 0.66 -25.44 16.84
N LYS A 196 1.71 -25.05 17.58
CA LYS A 196 1.94 -25.45 18.98
C LYS A 196 0.76 -25.07 19.89
N GLU A 197 0.12 -23.93 19.65
CA GLU A 197 -1.09 -23.55 20.39
C GLU A 197 -2.27 -24.49 20.14
N HIS A 198 -2.46 -24.98 18.91
CA HIS A 198 -3.49 -25.97 18.61
C HIS A 198 -3.29 -27.29 19.32
N LEU A 199 -2.03 -27.70 19.53
CA LEU A 199 -1.69 -28.91 20.27
C LEU A 199 -1.85 -28.73 21.79
N ALA A 200 -1.55 -27.55 22.31
CA ALA A 200 -1.56 -27.26 23.74
C ALA A 200 -2.94 -26.89 24.29
N LYS A 201 -3.64 -25.98 23.61
CA LYS A 201 -4.89 -25.40 24.08
C LYS A 201 -6.11 -26.24 23.70
N LYS A 202 -7.15 -26.21 24.54
CA LYS A 202 -8.46 -26.80 24.21
C LYS A 202 -9.00 -26.16 22.92
N GLY A 203 -9.44 -26.99 21.99
CA GLY A 203 -9.98 -26.57 20.71
C GLY A 203 -10.27 -27.76 19.79
N PRO A 204 -10.89 -27.54 18.63
CA PRO A 204 -11.35 -28.63 17.75
C PRO A 204 -10.21 -29.53 17.26
N VAL A 205 -9.04 -28.96 16.98
CA VAL A 205 -7.85 -29.73 16.57
C VAL A 205 -7.36 -30.64 17.70
N LYS A 206 -7.30 -30.13 18.95
CA LYS A 206 -6.88 -30.95 20.10
C LYS A 206 -7.90 -32.00 20.44
N ALA A 207 -9.18 -31.69 20.39
CA ALA A 207 -10.25 -32.68 20.63
C ALA A 207 -10.18 -33.81 19.59
N HIS A 208 -9.93 -33.48 18.33
CA HIS A 208 -9.75 -34.47 17.28
C HIS A 208 -8.51 -35.36 17.53
N LEU A 209 -7.39 -34.78 18.00
CA LEU A 209 -6.18 -35.56 18.33
C LEU A 209 -6.41 -36.57 19.43
N GLN A 210 -7.33 -36.34 20.37
CA GLN A 210 -7.71 -37.31 21.40
C GLN A 210 -8.46 -38.51 20.81
N GLN A 211 -9.23 -38.28 19.73
CA GLN A 211 -9.96 -39.34 19.03
C GLN A 211 -9.12 -40.04 17.97
N CYS A 212 -8.15 -39.32 17.39
CA CYS A 212 -7.28 -39.81 16.31
C CYS A 212 -5.80 -39.51 16.59
N PRO A 213 -5.17 -40.21 17.55
CA PRO A 213 -3.80 -39.94 17.97
C PRO A 213 -2.80 -40.09 16.82
N GLY A 214 -1.84 -39.14 16.70
CA GLY A 214 -0.78 -39.17 15.70
C GLY A 214 -1.19 -38.82 14.27
N GLY A 215 -2.45 -38.42 14.05
CA GLY A 215 -2.93 -38.02 12.72
C GLY A 215 -2.55 -36.58 12.29
N ILE A 216 -2.03 -35.76 13.20
CA ILE A 216 -1.66 -34.36 12.94
C ILE A 216 -0.22 -34.11 13.34
N THR A 217 0.62 -33.77 12.37
CA THR A 217 2.04 -33.42 12.52
C THR A 217 2.29 -32.02 11.90
N GLU A 218 3.49 -31.50 12.02
CA GLU A 218 3.86 -30.22 11.35
C GLU A 218 3.74 -30.31 9.82
N GLU A 219 3.93 -31.47 9.25
CA GLU A 219 3.78 -31.74 7.81
C GLU A 219 2.31 -31.70 7.37
N SER A 220 1.40 -31.98 8.30
CA SER A 220 -0.06 -31.95 8.05
C SER A 220 -0.63 -30.55 7.81
N VAL A 221 0.21 -29.51 7.87
CA VAL A 221 -0.21 -28.12 7.74
C VAL A 221 0.11 -27.59 6.35
N ASP A 222 -0.89 -27.13 5.61
CA ASP A 222 -0.73 -26.47 4.32
C ASP A 222 -1.03 -24.98 4.43
N ILE A 223 -0.28 -24.14 3.70
CA ILE A 223 -0.57 -22.72 3.58
C ILE A 223 -1.49 -22.50 2.39
N LEU A 224 -2.72 -22.03 2.66
CA LEU A 224 -3.73 -21.75 1.64
C LEU A 224 -3.59 -20.36 1.03
N GLY A 225 -3.05 -19.41 1.80
CA GLY A 225 -2.84 -18.05 1.33
C GLY A 225 -2.15 -17.18 2.36
N ALA A 226 -1.54 -16.09 1.91
CA ALA A 226 -0.90 -15.11 2.78
C ALA A 226 -1.25 -13.69 2.33
N THR A 227 -1.25 -12.74 3.26
CA THR A 227 -1.56 -11.35 2.96
C THR A 227 -0.73 -10.37 3.77
N SER A 228 -0.35 -9.27 3.14
CA SER A 228 0.25 -8.10 3.80
C SER A 228 -0.78 -6.98 4.07
N ARG A 229 -2.02 -7.14 3.61
CA ARG A 229 -3.05 -6.08 3.57
C ARG A 229 -3.79 -5.82 4.89
N GLY A 230 -3.41 -6.48 5.96
CA GLY A 230 -4.05 -6.27 7.28
C GLY A 230 -5.05 -7.36 7.66
N GLU A 231 -5.65 -7.18 8.84
CA GLU A 231 -6.47 -8.21 9.49
C GLU A 231 -7.79 -8.51 8.76
N MET A 232 -8.46 -7.47 8.26
CA MET A 232 -9.72 -7.65 7.53
C MET A 232 -9.55 -8.52 6.29
N HIS A 233 -8.44 -8.33 5.55
CA HIS A 233 -8.15 -9.16 4.39
C HIS A 233 -7.82 -10.60 4.79
N LEU A 234 -7.17 -10.80 5.92
CA LEU A 234 -6.86 -12.13 6.46
C LEU A 234 -8.13 -12.86 6.90
N LEU A 235 -9.08 -12.16 7.54
CA LEU A 235 -10.40 -12.66 7.90
C LEU A 235 -11.21 -13.05 6.65
N THR A 236 -11.20 -12.20 5.64
CA THR A 236 -11.87 -12.48 4.36
C THR A 236 -11.33 -13.73 3.69
N LEU A 237 -9.99 -13.88 3.63
CA LEU A 237 -9.35 -15.08 3.07
C LEU A 237 -9.72 -16.34 3.85
N GLU A 238 -9.71 -16.28 5.19
CA GLU A 238 -10.12 -17.40 6.04
C GLU A 238 -11.56 -17.81 5.75
N ALA A 239 -12.49 -16.84 5.72
CA ALA A 239 -13.90 -17.09 5.42
C ALA A 239 -14.13 -17.69 4.03
N LEU A 240 -13.40 -17.22 3.01
CA LEU A 240 -13.45 -17.78 1.65
C LEU A 240 -12.98 -19.24 1.63
N TRP A 241 -11.86 -19.55 2.28
CA TRP A 241 -11.35 -20.92 2.34
C TRP A 241 -12.22 -21.86 3.15
N ILE A 242 -12.85 -21.39 4.25
CA ILE A 242 -13.83 -22.17 5.01
C ILE A 242 -15.04 -22.48 4.15
N ARG A 243 -15.55 -21.51 3.39
CA ARG A 243 -16.67 -21.70 2.47
C ARG A 243 -16.35 -22.70 1.36
N GLU A 244 -15.16 -22.63 0.80
CA GLU A 244 -14.71 -23.50 -0.30
C GLU A 244 -14.47 -24.93 0.16
N LEU A 245 -13.71 -25.09 1.24
CA LEU A 245 -13.27 -26.42 1.71
C LEU A 245 -14.26 -27.11 2.64
N LYS A 246 -15.22 -26.36 3.23
CA LYS A 246 -16.20 -26.87 4.21
C LYS A 246 -15.57 -27.79 5.27
N PRO A 247 -14.52 -27.32 5.98
CA PRO A 247 -13.74 -28.16 6.86
C PRO A 247 -14.57 -28.69 8.04
N TYR A 248 -14.51 -29.96 8.30
CA TYR A 248 -15.33 -30.62 9.33
C TYR A 248 -15.02 -30.15 10.76
N LEU A 249 -13.77 -29.80 11.06
CA LEU A 249 -13.35 -29.34 12.38
C LEU A 249 -13.65 -27.86 12.67
N ASN A 250 -14.11 -27.08 11.68
CA ASN A 250 -14.55 -25.72 11.92
C ASN A 250 -16.03 -25.74 12.35
N THR A 251 -16.27 -25.71 13.67
CA THR A 251 -17.62 -25.57 14.22
C THR A 251 -18.10 -24.13 14.05
N GLN A 252 -19.43 -23.93 14.00
CA GLN A 252 -20.04 -22.60 13.86
C GLN A 252 -19.61 -21.62 14.96
N ASP A 253 -19.32 -22.10 16.17
CA ASP A 253 -18.86 -21.27 17.28
C ASP A 253 -17.44 -20.72 17.11
N THR A 254 -16.64 -21.30 16.24
CA THR A 254 -15.30 -20.78 15.87
C THR A 254 -15.36 -19.84 14.67
N MET A 255 -16.47 -19.79 13.96
CA MET A 255 -16.71 -18.90 12.85
C MET A 255 -17.20 -17.53 13.34
N GLN A 256 -16.29 -16.69 13.83
CA GLN A 256 -16.48 -15.24 13.82
C GLN A 256 -16.42 -14.68 12.37
N SER A 257 -16.85 -15.45 11.40
CA SER A 257 -17.04 -14.98 10.05
C SER A 257 -18.31 -14.12 10.05
N ARG A 258 -18.13 -12.81 10.01
CA ARG A 258 -19.19 -11.94 9.52
C ARG A 258 -19.64 -12.52 8.19
N ASP A 259 -20.92 -12.88 8.09
CA ASP A 259 -21.53 -13.28 6.83
C ASP A 259 -21.12 -12.29 5.75
N LEU A 260 -20.27 -12.71 4.83
CA LEU A 260 -19.97 -11.95 3.62
C LEU A 260 -21.23 -12.01 2.76
N LYS A 261 -22.22 -11.16 3.08
CA LYS A 261 -23.37 -10.91 2.22
C LYS A 261 -22.87 -10.13 1.02
N LEU A 262 -22.34 -10.84 0.02
CA LEU A 262 -22.17 -10.31 -1.32
C LEU A 262 -23.56 -10.24 -1.95
N THR A 263 -24.24 -9.14 -1.74
CA THR A 263 -25.45 -8.83 -2.50
C THR A 263 -25.02 -8.25 -3.84
N ILE A 264 -24.84 -9.09 -4.83
CA ILE A 264 -24.78 -8.64 -6.23
C ILE A 264 -26.24 -8.42 -6.63
N LYS A 265 -26.67 -7.16 -6.63
CA LYS A 265 -27.90 -6.78 -7.36
C LYS A 265 -27.50 -6.72 -8.83
N LEU A 266 -27.94 -7.69 -9.61
CA LEU A 266 -27.96 -7.65 -11.07
C LEU A 266 -28.98 -6.62 -11.55
#